data_5f6a7884976bbe1b02386997242fcda9
#
_entry.id   5f6a7884976bbe1b02386997242fcda9
#
_cell.length_a   1.000
_cell.length_b   1.000
_cell.length_c   1.000
_cell.angle_alpha   90.00
_cell.angle_beta   90.00
_cell.angle_gamma   90.00
#
_symmetry.space_group_name_H-M   'P 1'
#
loop_
_entity.id
_entity.type
_entity.pdbx_description
1 polymer ?
#
loop_
_entity_poly.entity_id
_entity_poly.type
_entity_poly.pdbx_seq_one_letter_code
_entity_poly.pdbx_strand_id
1 'polypeptide(L)'
;MKIPRNISGGQLAKLLEVYGYKVTRQIGSHIRLTTQKNGEHHITIPLHKAIHIGTLNNILKAISDHLEIDKETFVDDLFSIR
;
A
#
# COMPACT_ATOMS: atom_id res chain seq x y z
N MET A 1 -16.20 -2.41 -3.59
CA MET A 1 -14.81 -2.03 -3.31
C MET A 1 -14.54 -0.65 -3.87
N LYS A 2 -14.19 0.28 -3.01
CA LYS A 2 -13.88 1.64 -3.46
C LYS A 2 -12.42 1.95 -3.19
N ILE A 3 -11.71 2.33 -4.23
CA ILE A 3 -10.31 2.74 -4.15
C ILE A 3 -10.28 4.26 -4.30
N PRO A 4 -9.71 4.99 -3.31
CA PRO A 4 -9.69 6.44 -3.39
C PRO A 4 -8.84 6.92 -4.57
N ARG A 5 -9.25 8.05 -5.18
CA ARG A 5 -8.59 8.57 -6.37
C ARG A 5 -7.43 9.49 -6.08
N ASN A 6 -7.45 10.19 -4.96
CA ASN A 6 -6.45 11.22 -4.67
C ASN A 6 -5.62 10.87 -3.45
N ILE A 7 -5.15 9.63 -3.39
CA ILE A 7 -4.27 9.25 -2.29
C ILE A 7 -2.82 9.47 -2.69
N SER A 8 -2.06 10.09 -1.78
CA SER A 8 -0.63 10.29 -2.01
C SER A 8 0.16 9.05 -1.57
N GLY A 9 1.40 8.95 -2.08
CA GLY A 9 2.29 7.88 -1.65
C GLY A 9 2.55 7.87 -0.16
N GLY A 10 2.72 9.06 0.43
CA GLY A 10 2.93 9.18 1.87
C GLY A 10 1.73 8.75 2.68
N GLN A 11 0.53 9.11 2.24
CA GLN A 11 -0.69 8.68 2.90
C GLN A 11 -0.85 7.16 2.86
N LEU A 12 -0.59 6.58 1.69
CA LEU A 12 -0.69 5.13 1.54
C LEU A 12 0.31 4.41 2.43
N ALA A 13 1.55 4.90 2.46
CA ALA A 13 2.58 4.29 3.32
C ALA A 13 2.16 4.30 4.78
N LYS A 14 1.56 5.39 5.23
CA LYS A 14 1.11 5.49 6.62
C LYS A 14 -0.03 4.51 6.91
N LEU A 15 -0.97 4.39 6.01
CA LEU A 15 -2.08 3.43 6.17
C LEU A 15 -1.57 2.00 6.24
N LEU A 16 -0.53 1.68 5.47
CA LEU A 16 0.01 0.33 5.42
C LEU A 16 0.81 -0.07 6.66
N GLU A 17 1.11 0.87 7.54
CA GLU A 17 1.80 0.56 8.80
C GLU A 17 1.03 -0.46 9.65
N VAL A 18 -0.30 -0.40 9.60
CA VAL A 18 -1.16 -1.34 10.33
C VAL A 18 -0.89 -2.78 9.90
N TYR A 19 -0.45 -2.96 8.66
CA TYR A 19 -0.14 -4.28 8.11
C TYR A 19 1.34 -4.62 8.21
N GLY A 20 2.09 -3.86 9.01
CA GLY A 20 3.49 -4.14 9.24
C GLY A 20 4.45 -3.61 8.19
N TYR A 21 3.96 -2.86 7.20
CA TYR A 21 4.82 -2.28 6.18
C TYR A 21 5.49 -1.02 6.71
N LYS A 22 6.81 -0.99 6.65
CA LYS A 22 7.62 0.16 7.09
C LYS A 22 8.53 0.60 5.95
N VAL A 23 8.76 1.91 5.86
CA VAL A 23 9.69 2.44 4.87
C VAL A 23 11.09 1.97 5.23
N THR A 24 11.72 1.23 4.32
CA THR A 24 13.07 0.72 4.51
C THR A 24 14.08 1.37 3.58
N ARG A 25 13.62 2.08 2.55
CA ARG A 25 14.52 2.74 1.61
C ARG A 25 13.77 3.83 0.86
N GLN A 26 14.50 4.88 0.49
CA GLN A 26 13.97 5.92 -0.38
C GLN A 26 15.01 6.24 -1.45
N ILE A 27 14.57 6.25 -2.69
CA ILE A 27 15.42 6.64 -3.82
C ILE A 27 14.60 7.63 -4.65
N GLY A 28 15.01 8.92 -4.63
CA GLY A 28 14.28 9.96 -5.32
C GLY A 28 12.83 10.04 -4.85
N SER A 29 11.91 9.92 -5.78
CA SER A 29 10.48 10.02 -5.50
C SER A 29 9.82 8.66 -5.29
N HIS A 30 10.60 7.63 -4.99
CA HIS A 30 10.08 6.27 -4.73
C HIS A 30 10.52 5.81 -3.35
N ILE A 31 9.60 5.21 -2.60
CA ILE A 31 9.93 4.59 -1.32
C ILE A 31 9.67 3.11 -1.40
N ARG A 32 10.52 2.34 -0.72
CA ARG A 32 10.32 0.91 -0.59
C ARG A 32 9.85 0.61 0.83
N LEU A 33 8.74 -0.10 0.93
CA LEU A 33 8.22 -0.56 2.21
C LEU A 33 8.45 -2.05 2.33
N THR A 34 8.69 -2.50 3.55
CA THR A 34 8.95 -3.91 3.83
C THR A 34 8.11 -4.34 5.02
N THR A 35 7.51 -5.51 4.93
CA THR A 35 6.84 -6.16 6.04
C THR A 35 7.46 -7.52 6.28
N GLN A 36 7.41 -7.98 7.53
CA GLN A 36 7.75 -9.36 7.89
C GLN A 36 6.49 -10.19 8.11
N LYS A 37 5.33 -9.56 8.04
CA LYS A 37 4.06 -10.24 8.26
C LYS A 37 3.80 -11.21 7.12
N ASN A 38 3.54 -12.46 7.48
CA ASN A 38 3.35 -13.56 6.53
C ASN A 38 4.56 -13.76 5.61
N GLY A 39 5.77 -13.51 6.14
CA GLY A 39 7.01 -13.59 5.40
C GLY A 39 7.46 -12.23 4.90
N GLU A 40 8.72 -12.12 4.55
CA GLU A 40 9.28 -10.85 4.09
C GLU A 40 8.70 -10.47 2.72
N HIS A 41 8.24 -9.23 2.59
CA HIS A 41 7.68 -8.74 1.34
C HIS A 41 8.00 -7.26 1.16
N HIS A 42 8.40 -6.90 -0.03
CA HIS A 42 8.76 -5.52 -0.38
C HIS A 42 7.81 -4.98 -1.43
N ILE A 43 7.44 -3.71 -1.28
CA ILE A 43 6.68 -3.00 -2.30
C ILE A 43 7.31 -1.63 -2.50
N THR A 44 7.17 -1.09 -3.72
CA THR A 44 7.66 0.25 -4.04
C THR A 44 6.46 1.15 -4.31
N ILE A 45 6.45 2.31 -3.67
CA ILE A 45 5.36 3.27 -3.79
C ILE A 45 5.93 4.59 -4.31
N PRO A 46 5.35 5.16 -5.38
CA PRO A 46 5.76 6.48 -5.84
C PRO A 46 5.26 7.56 -4.89
N LEU A 47 6.12 8.54 -4.58
CA LEU A 47 5.76 9.65 -3.69
C LEU A 47 5.07 10.76 -4.48
N HIS A 48 4.04 10.42 -5.23
CA HIS A 48 3.22 11.37 -5.95
C HIS A 48 2.10 11.89 -5.06
N LYS A 49 1.62 13.10 -5.34
CA LYS A 49 0.48 13.67 -4.60
C LYS A 49 -0.78 12.85 -4.78
N ALA A 50 -0.94 12.27 -5.96
CA ALA A 50 -2.04 11.36 -6.25
C ALA A 50 -1.46 10.20 -7.04
N ILE A 51 -1.47 9.01 -6.44
CA ILE A 51 -0.96 7.82 -7.11
C ILE A 51 -1.92 7.46 -8.23
N HIS A 52 -1.37 7.17 -9.41
CA HIS A 52 -2.15 6.75 -10.55
C HIS A 52 -2.96 5.50 -10.18
N ILE A 53 -4.25 5.46 -10.58
CA ILE A 53 -5.17 4.40 -10.14
C ILE A 53 -4.68 3.00 -10.53
N GLY A 54 -4.09 2.85 -11.69
CA GLY A 54 -3.55 1.55 -12.12
C GLY A 54 -2.40 1.10 -11.23
N THR A 55 -1.50 2.02 -10.89
CA THR A 55 -0.38 1.74 -9.99
C THR A 55 -0.89 1.37 -8.60
N LEU A 56 -1.83 2.15 -8.09
CA LEU A 56 -2.42 1.91 -6.78
C LEU A 56 -3.08 0.54 -6.73
N ASN A 57 -3.85 0.21 -7.76
CA ASN A 57 -4.52 -1.07 -7.84
C ASN A 57 -3.53 -2.24 -7.82
N ASN A 58 -2.42 -2.12 -8.55
CA ASN A 58 -1.38 -3.15 -8.57
C ASN A 58 -0.71 -3.31 -7.21
N ILE A 59 -0.45 -2.20 -6.51
CA ILE A 59 0.12 -2.25 -5.17
C ILE A 59 -0.81 -2.98 -4.21
N LEU A 60 -2.09 -2.63 -4.24
CA LEU A 60 -3.08 -3.24 -3.36
C LEU A 60 -3.23 -4.72 -3.63
N LYS A 61 -3.20 -5.11 -4.91
CA LYS A 61 -3.28 -6.52 -5.28
C LYS A 61 -2.07 -7.29 -4.77
N ALA A 62 -0.87 -6.75 -4.92
CA ALA A 62 0.35 -7.41 -4.47
C ALA A 62 0.31 -7.63 -2.95
N ILE A 63 -0.15 -6.65 -2.20
CA ILE A 63 -0.22 -6.75 -0.74
C ILE A 63 -1.27 -7.78 -0.31
N SER A 64 -2.47 -7.72 -0.90
CA SER A 64 -3.52 -8.64 -0.53
C SER A 64 -3.13 -10.09 -0.85
N ASP A 65 -2.45 -10.29 -1.98
CA ASP A 65 -1.95 -11.62 -2.35
C ASP A 65 -0.92 -12.11 -1.33
N HIS A 66 0.02 -11.24 -0.96
CA HIS A 66 1.06 -11.63 0.00
C HIS A 66 0.48 -11.96 1.38
N LEU A 67 -0.47 -11.15 1.84
CA LEU A 67 -1.08 -11.33 3.16
C LEU A 67 -2.17 -12.39 3.16
N GLU A 68 -2.48 -12.92 1.98
CA GLU A 68 -3.53 -13.94 1.80
C GLU A 68 -4.89 -13.44 2.32
N ILE A 69 -5.18 -12.18 2.03
CA ILE A 69 -6.44 -11.52 2.37
C ILE A 69 -7.18 -11.25 1.08
N ASP A 70 -8.49 -11.48 1.09
CA ASP A 70 -9.34 -11.09 -0.04
C ASP A 70 -9.15 -9.61 -0.33
N LYS A 71 -8.93 -9.26 -1.61
CA LYS A 71 -8.60 -7.89 -2.00
C LYS A 71 -9.69 -6.90 -1.61
N GLU A 72 -10.96 -7.25 -1.81
CA GLU A 72 -12.06 -6.38 -1.46
C GLU A 72 -12.09 -6.11 0.04
N THR A 73 -11.94 -7.16 0.85
CA THR A 73 -11.89 -7.03 2.30
C THR A 73 -10.70 -6.17 2.73
N PHE A 74 -9.54 -6.39 2.13
CA PHE A 74 -8.35 -5.61 2.43
C PHE A 74 -8.54 -4.13 2.11
N VAL A 75 -9.06 -3.83 0.92
CA VAL A 75 -9.27 -2.45 0.50
C VAL A 75 -10.31 -1.75 1.38
N ASP A 76 -11.40 -2.41 1.69
CA ASP A 76 -12.43 -1.85 2.55
C ASP A 76 -11.88 -1.54 3.94
N ASP A 77 -11.08 -2.44 4.49
CA ASP A 77 -10.46 -2.24 5.80
C ASP A 77 -9.43 -1.12 5.79
N LEU A 78 -8.56 -1.11 4.77
CA LEU A 78 -7.48 -0.14 4.65
C LEU A 78 -8.00 1.28 4.55
N PHE A 79 -9.04 1.50 3.76
CA PHE A 79 -9.58 2.82 3.48
C PHE A 79 -10.85 3.13 4.26
N SER A 80 -11.16 2.34 5.27
CA SER A 80 -12.34 2.62 6.09
C SER A 80 -12.16 3.95 6.82
N ILE A 81 -13.25 4.70 6.93
CA ILE A 81 -13.24 5.99 7.63
C ILE A 81 -13.44 5.73 9.10
N ARG A 82 -12.58 6.33 9.92
CA ARG A 82 -12.67 6.20 11.38
C ARG A 82 -13.10 7.52 12.01
#